data_bc99285e7a052c183865b8a86f72b09a
#
_entry.id   bc99285e7a052c183865b8a86f72b09a
#
_cell.length_a   1.000
_cell.length_b   1.000
_cell.length_c   1.000
_cell.angle_alpha   90.00
_cell.angle_beta   90.00
_cell.angle_gamma   90.00
#
_symmetry.space_group_name_H-M   'P 1'
#
loop_
_entity.id
_entity.type
_entity.pdbx_description
1 polymer ?
#
loop_
_entity_poly.entity_id
_entity_poly.type
_entity_poly.pdbx_seq_one_letter_code
_entity_poly.pdbx_strand_id
1 'polypeptide(L)'
;LRETDVPKLVFSDFSTIDGDGVRTGGSYAASAGLRIPQDGDFFPKLLAQPYVFGCACGINRRLLELSLDLPDGIEMYDCWIALTAALLGKVEYLPEQTIQHRFHSSNATGRAGQNSFLMRLKRVSRGFGTQRENTALRLRQVTLLRRQYAELLPPETDAMLAALERAQHGGPAAVSALKKRGVGRGGAMQ
;
A
#
# COMPACT_ATOMS: atom_id res chain seq x y z
N LEU A 1 -21.64 -8.33 15.70
CA LEU A 1 -20.27 -8.83 15.46
C LEU A 1 -19.41 -8.46 16.65
N ARG A 2 -18.75 -9.42 17.26
CA ARG A 2 -17.77 -9.13 18.32
C ARG A 2 -16.64 -8.33 17.70
N GLU A 3 -15.98 -7.47 18.45
CA GLU A 3 -14.87 -6.65 17.97
C GLU A 3 -13.71 -7.50 17.41
N THR A 4 -13.62 -8.76 17.83
CA THR A 4 -12.69 -9.78 17.34
C THR A 4 -13.01 -10.30 15.94
N ASP A 5 -14.23 -10.12 15.43
CA ASP A 5 -14.69 -10.66 14.15
C ASP A 5 -14.41 -9.72 12.97
N VAL A 6 -14.01 -8.50 13.26
CA VAL A 6 -13.63 -7.51 12.24
C VAL A 6 -12.15 -7.68 11.90
N PRO A 7 -11.77 -7.86 10.63
CA PRO A 7 -10.36 -7.88 10.23
C PRO A 7 -9.68 -6.56 10.60
N LYS A 8 -8.53 -6.63 11.30
CA LYS A 8 -7.81 -5.43 11.75
C LYS A 8 -6.34 -5.51 11.41
N LEU A 9 -5.82 -4.40 10.92
CA LEU A 9 -4.41 -4.14 10.72
C LEU A 9 -4.03 -2.85 11.42
N VAL A 10 -2.96 -2.90 12.20
CA VAL A 10 -2.31 -1.72 12.78
C VAL A 10 -0.91 -1.64 12.21
N PHE A 11 -0.48 -0.48 11.78
CA PHE A 11 0.87 -0.31 11.27
C PHE A 11 1.50 1.00 11.78
N SER A 12 2.82 1.04 11.74
CA SER A 12 3.60 2.21 12.12
C SER A 12 4.62 2.56 11.06
N ASP A 13 5.26 3.70 11.23
CA ASP A 13 6.51 4.01 10.56
C ASP A 13 7.70 3.37 11.31
N PHE A 14 8.90 3.47 10.74
CA PHE A 14 10.12 2.98 11.35
C PHE A 14 11.30 3.91 11.11
N SER A 15 12.28 3.84 12.00
CA SER A 15 13.59 4.45 11.81
C SER A 15 14.56 3.48 11.15
N THR A 16 15.68 4.00 10.67
CA THR A 16 16.70 3.20 9.98
C THR A 16 18.02 3.17 10.73
N ILE A 17 18.65 2.00 10.74
CA ILE A 17 20.00 1.78 11.28
C ILE A 17 20.88 1.11 10.23
N ASP A 18 22.19 1.26 10.34
CA ASP A 18 23.17 0.57 9.50
C ASP A 18 23.54 -0.83 10.01
N GLY A 19 24.57 -1.44 9.39
CA GLY A 19 25.09 -2.74 9.76
C GLY A 19 25.56 -2.81 11.23
N ASP A 20 26.10 -1.72 11.74
CA ASP A 20 26.67 -1.61 13.09
C ASP A 20 25.63 -1.20 14.14
N GLY A 21 24.39 -0.96 13.73
CA GLY A 21 23.29 -0.55 14.62
C GLY A 21 23.23 0.95 14.87
N VAL A 22 24.03 1.73 14.17
CA VAL A 22 23.99 3.19 14.29
C VAL A 22 22.80 3.75 13.53
N ARG A 23 22.06 4.66 14.16
CA ARG A 23 20.89 5.29 13.54
C ARG A 23 21.30 6.14 12.35
N THR A 24 20.77 5.81 11.18
CA THR A 24 21.06 6.49 9.90
C THR A 24 19.95 7.42 9.44
N GLY A 25 18.73 7.28 10.00
CA GLY A 25 17.61 8.10 9.64
C GLY A 25 16.50 8.06 10.67
N GLY A 26 15.60 9.05 10.57
CA GLY A 26 14.36 9.12 11.33
C GLY A 26 13.23 8.34 10.65
N SER A 27 12.14 9.04 10.31
CA SER A 27 11.00 8.46 9.58
C SER A 27 11.40 7.96 8.19
N TYR A 28 11.19 6.67 7.95
CA TYR A 28 11.37 6.09 6.61
C TYR A 28 10.34 6.63 5.64
N ALA A 29 9.08 6.74 6.06
CA ALA A 29 8.01 7.28 5.23
C ALA A 29 8.36 8.70 4.74
N ALA A 30 8.81 9.57 5.63
CA ALA A 30 9.23 10.92 5.27
C ALA A 30 10.41 10.92 4.30
N SER A 31 11.43 10.08 4.53
CA SER A 31 12.61 9.96 3.66
C SER A 31 12.26 9.42 2.26
N ALA A 32 11.28 8.52 2.19
CA ALA A 32 10.78 7.94 0.94
C ALA A 32 9.74 8.83 0.23
N GLY A 33 9.34 9.95 0.84
CA GLY A 33 8.31 10.84 0.31
C GLY A 33 6.91 10.22 0.32
N LEU A 34 6.66 9.28 1.24
CA LEU A 34 5.37 8.66 1.43
C LEU A 34 4.49 9.56 2.30
N ARG A 35 3.22 9.68 1.92
CA ARG A 35 2.22 10.39 2.71
C ARG A 35 1.29 9.39 3.36
N ILE A 36 1.54 9.10 4.62
CA ILE A 36 0.70 8.21 5.41
C ILE A 36 -0.52 9.00 5.89
N PRO A 37 -1.74 8.58 5.54
CA PRO A 37 -2.95 9.19 6.08
C PRO A 37 -3.06 8.84 7.57
N GLN A 38 -3.52 9.80 8.37
CA GLN A 38 -3.70 9.59 9.79
C GLN A 38 -5.03 8.88 10.10
N ASP A 39 -6.01 9.05 9.22
CA ASP A 39 -7.37 8.53 9.37
C ASP A 39 -8.08 8.39 8.01
N GLY A 40 -9.34 7.95 8.07
CA GLY A 40 -10.26 7.91 6.96
C GLY A 40 -10.16 6.63 6.12
N ASP A 41 -10.60 6.70 4.87
CA ASP A 41 -10.60 5.56 3.96
C ASP A 41 -9.18 5.27 3.45
N PHE A 42 -8.60 4.18 3.97
CA PHE A 42 -7.27 3.72 3.60
C PHE A 42 -7.21 3.01 2.26
N PHE A 43 -8.32 2.40 1.80
CA PHE A 43 -8.30 1.56 0.59
C PHE A 43 -7.84 2.31 -0.67
N PRO A 44 -8.43 3.45 -1.08
CA PRO A 44 -7.98 4.17 -2.26
C PRO A 44 -6.56 4.72 -2.11
N LYS A 45 -6.16 5.07 -0.89
CA LYS A 45 -4.82 5.60 -0.60
C LYS A 45 -3.76 4.50 -0.70
N LEU A 46 -4.02 3.30 -0.15
CA LEU A 46 -3.16 2.12 -0.28
C LEU A 46 -3.06 1.64 -1.72
N LEU A 47 -4.16 1.68 -2.46
CA LEU A 47 -4.18 1.34 -3.87
C LEU A 47 -3.34 2.33 -4.70
N ALA A 48 -3.32 3.61 -4.34
CA ALA A 48 -2.52 4.62 -4.99
C ALA A 48 -1.02 4.51 -4.64
N GLN A 49 -0.69 4.24 -3.37
CA GLN A 49 0.68 4.17 -2.87
C GLN A 49 0.77 3.20 -1.70
N PRO A 50 1.53 2.09 -1.80
CA PRO A 50 1.78 1.21 -0.67
C PRO A 50 2.66 1.91 0.36
N TYR A 51 2.23 1.94 1.61
CA TYR A 51 2.96 2.52 2.75
C TYR A 51 2.87 1.67 4.02
N VAL A 52 2.26 0.50 3.94
CA VAL A 52 2.31 -0.52 4.99
C VAL A 52 3.47 -1.45 4.71
N PHE A 53 4.29 -1.67 5.71
CA PHE A 53 5.46 -2.53 5.63
C PHE A 53 5.28 -3.73 6.55
N GLY A 54 5.48 -4.93 6.03
CA GLY A 54 5.26 -6.17 6.76
C GLY A 54 6.05 -6.29 8.06
N CYS A 55 7.21 -5.63 8.15
CA CYS A 55 8.02 -5.59 9.36
C CYS A 55 7.49 -4.62 10.43
N ALA A 56 6.61 -3.69 10.08
CA ALA A 56 6.08 -2.65 10.96
C ALA A 56 4.55 -2.67 11.03
N CYS A 57 3.95 -3.84 10.95
CA CYS A 57 2.51 -4.00 11.10
C CYS A 57 2.16 -5.20 12.00
N GLY A 58 0.99 -5.11 12.62
CA GLY A 58 0.34 -6.17 13.35
C GLY A 58 -1.04 -6.43 12.78
N ILE A 59 -1.47 -7.68 12.80
CA ILE A 59 -2.78 -8.10 12.32
C ILE A 59 -3.48 -8.97 13.37
N ASN A 60 -4.81 -8.94 13.39
CA ASN A 60 -5.56 -9.84 14.23
C ASN A 60 -5.78 -11.21 13.53
N ARG A 61 -6.22 -12.20 14.32
CA ARG A 61 -6.48 -13.56 13.83
C ARG A 61 -7.46 -13.56 12.64
N ARG A 62 -8.50 -12.74 12.68
CA ARG A 62 -9.50 -12.70 11.61
C ARG A 62 -8.90 -12.25 10.27
N LEU A 63 -8.04 -11.24 10.29
CA LEU A 63 -7.33 -10.81 9.09
C LEU A 63 -6.32 -11.86 8.61
N LEU A 64 -5.61 -12.50 9.53
CA LEU A 64 -4.70 -13.59 9.18
C LEU A 64 -5.45 -14.71 8.43
N GLU A 65 -6.57 -15.21 8.98
CA GLU A 65 -7.38 -16.26 8.36
C GLU A 65 -7.85 -15.90 6.94
N LEU A 66 -8.26 -14.65 6.74
CA LEU A 66 -8.65 -14.16 5.41
C LEU A 66 -7.49 -14.03 4.42
N SER A 67 -6.27 -13.89 4.91
CA SER A 67 -5.09 -13.62 4.11
C SER A 67 -4.19 -14.84 3.90
N LEU A 68 -4.53 -16.01 4.43
CA LEU A 68 -3.71 -17.24 4.31
C LEU A 68 -3.61 -17.72 2.86
N ASP A 69 -4.70 -17.62 2.10
CA ASP A 69 -4.74 -18.03 0.70
C ASP A 69 -4.33 -16.86 -0.17
N LEU A 70 -3.02 -16.65 -0.33
CA LEU A 70 -2.49 -15.64 -1.23
C LEU A 70 -2.67 -16.09 -2.69
N PRO A 71 -3.32 -15.28 -3.54
CA PRO A 71 -3.44 -15.59 -4.96
C PRO A 71 -2.08 -15.58 -5.65
N ASP A 72 -1.95 -16.41 -6.69
CA ASP A 72 -0.76 -16.43 -7.52
C ASP A 72 -0.47 -15.06 -8.16
N GLY A 73 0.80 -14.67 -8.12
CA GLY A 73 1.29 -13.42 -8.70
C GLY A 73 1.11 -12.19 -7.79
N ILE A 74 0.90 -12.40 -6.49
CA ILE A 74 1.07 -11.35 -5.49
C ILE A 74 2.55 -11.22 -5.17
N GLU A 75 3.15 -10.09 -5.55
CA GLU A 75 4.57 -9.83 -5.32
C GLU A 75 4.87 -9.37 -3.87
N MET A 76 3.92 -8.64 -3.27
CA MET A 76 4.07 -8.03 -1.94
C MET A 76 2.89 -8.43 -1.04
N TYR A 77 3.13 -9.39 -0.15
CA TYR A 77 2.11 -9.91 0.76
C TYR A 77 1.57 -8.83 1.73
N ASP A 78 2.43 -7.91 2.15
CA ASP A 78 2.06 -6.80 3.04
C ASP A 78 1.06 -5.83 2.38
N CYS A 79 1.25 -5.52 1.11
CA CYS A 79 0.27 -4.77 0.32
C CYS A 79 -1.07 -5.50 0.21
N TRP A 80 -1.04 -6.81 -0.02
CA TRP A 80 -2.24 -7.62 -0.10
C TRP A 80 -3.03 -7.62 1.20
N ILE A 81 -2.35 -7.91 2.31
CA ILE A 81 -2.95 -7.92 3.65
C ILE A 81 -3.53 -6.54 4.01
N ALA A 82 -2.79 -5.47 3.71
CA ALA A 82 -3.25 -4.12 3.97
C ALA A 82 -4.50 -3.74 3.16
N LEU A 83 -4.55 -4.11 1.88
CA LEU A 83 -5.72 -3.90 1.02
C LEU A 83 -6.91 -4.74 1.49
N THR A 84 -6.69 -5.98 1.91
CA THR A 84 -7.73 -6.84 2.49
C THR A 84 -8.31 -6.22 3.76
N ALA A 85 -7.47 -5.74 4.66
CA ALA A 85 -7.90 -5.07 5.89
C ALA A 85 -8.69 -3.79 5.60
N ALA A 86 -8.23 -2.98 4.63
CA ALA A 86 -8.89 -1.75 4.25
C ALA A 86 -10.24 -1.98 3.53
N LEU A 87 -10.39 -3.12 2.87
CA LEU A 87 -11.60 -3.49 2.13
C LEU A 87 -12.68 -4.12 3.03
N LEU A 88 -12.27 -5.00 3.94
CA LEU A 88 -13.18 -5.85 4.72
C LEU A 88 -13.22 -5.50 6.21
N GLY A 89 -12.40 -4.56 6.67
CA GLY A 89 -12.25 -4.29 8.08
C GLY A 89 -11.73 -2.92 8.41
N LYS A 90 -10.70 -2.87 9.25
CA LYS A 90 -10.11 -1.62 9.75
C LYS A 90 -8.59 -1.59 9.57
N VAL A 91 -8.09 -0.43 9.21
CA VAL A 91 -6.66 -0.09 9.19
C VAL A 91 -6.45 1.08 10.14
N GLU A 92 -5.47 0.95 11.02
CA GLU A 92 -5.09 1.98 11.99
C GLU A 92 -3.60 2.31 11.83
N TYR A 93 -3.28 3.59 11.86
CA TYR A 93 -1.91 4.08 11.84
C TYR A 93 -1.47 4.52 13.23
N LEU A 94 -0.32 4.00 13.68
CA LEU A 94 0.36 4.48 14.88
C LEU A 94 1.43 5.49 14.46
N PRO A 95 1.38 6.72 14.96
CA PRO A 95 2.33 7.76 14.57
C PRO A 95 3.75 7.56 15.13
N GLU A 96 3.95 6.56 15.99
CA GLU A 96 5.24 6.20 16.56
C GLU A 96 6.09 5.37 15.59
N GLN A 97 7.41 5.47 15.71
CA GLN A 97 8.37 4.59 15.05
C GLN A 97 8.64 3.38 15.95
N THR A 98 7.88 2.30 15.77
CA THR A 98 7.91 1.15 16.68
C THR A 98 9.10 0.24 16.46
N ILE A 99 9.79 0.34 15.34
CA ILE A 99 10.96 -0.49 15.02
C ILE A 99 12.13 0.32 14.46
N GLN A 100 13.31 -0.28 14.52
CA GLN A 100 14.52 0.16 13.85
C GLN A 100 14.87 -0.85 12.75
N HIS A 101 14.68 -0.46 11.50
CA HIS A 101 14.95 -1.32 10.36
C HIS A 101 16.43 -1.22 9.94
N ARG A 102 17.12 -2.36 9.94
CA ARG A 102 18.53 -2.43 9.54
C ARG A 102 18.66 -2.48 8.03
N PHE A 103 19.38 -1.51 7.46
CA PHE A 103 19.71 -1.52 6.05
C PHE A 103 21.12 -2.06 5.81
N HIS A 104 21.22 -3.05 4.94
CA HIS A 104 22.48 -3.63 4.43
C HIS A 104 22.37 -3.90 2.92
N SER A 105 23.47 -4.28 2.29
CA SER A 105 23.57 -4.44 0.83
C SER A 105 22.64 -5.52 0.25
N SER A 106 22.19 -6.47 1.07
CA SER A 106 21.32 -7.59 0.68
C SER A 106 19.86 -7.45 1.09
N ASN A 107 19.41 -6.27 1.52
CA ASN A 107 17.96 -6.06 1.73
C ASN A 107 17.18 -6.22 0.42
N ALA A 108 16.04 -6.93 0.47
CA ALA A 108 15.14 -7.13 -0.68
C ALA A 108 14.56 -5.81 -1.20
N THR A 109 14.24 -4.87 -0.32
CA THR A 109 13.85 -3.51 -0.66
C THR A 109 15.09 -2.62 -0.64
N GLY A 110 15.61 -2.28 -1.80
CA GLY A 110 16.87 -1.58 -1.98
C GLY A 110 17.05 -0.31 -1.14
N ARG A 111 18.29 0.16 -1.06
CA ARG A 111 18.76 1.29 -0.26
C ARG A 111 17.89 2.56 -0.42
N ALA A 112 17.09 2.88 0.56
CA ALA A 112 16.48 4.21 0.74
C ALA A 112 17.51 5.18 1.37
N GLY A 113 18.69 5.32 0.84
CA GLY A 113 19.73 6.15 1.46
C GLY A 113 20.66 6.86 0.49
N GLN A 114 20.52 6.62 -0.80
CA GLN A 114 21.32 7.35 -1.78
C GLN A 114 20.45 8.42 -2.46
N ASN A 115 20.26 9.53 -1.77
CA ASN A 115 19.76 10.80 -2.33
C ASN A 115 20.81 11.44 -3.24
N SER A 116 21.31 10.70 -4.22
CA SER A 116 22.05 11.30 -5.31
C SER A 116 21.05 11.98 -6.26
N PHE A 117 21.31 13.24 -6.59
CA PHE A 117 20.59 14.01 -7.62
C PHE A 117 20.44 13.20 -8.92
N LEU A 118 21.43 12.39 -9.28
CA LEU A 118 21.39 11.45 -10.41
C LEU A 118 20.35 10.33 -10.25
N MET A 119 20.09 9.87 -9.02
CA MET A 119 19.03 8.89 -8.76
C MET A 119 17.63 9.53 -8.84
N ARG A 120 17.48 10.80 -8.44
CA ARG A 120 16.22 11.56 -8.66
C ARG A 120 15.97 11.76 -10.15
N LEU A 121 16.99 12.08 -10.95
CA LEU A 121 16.86 12.22 -12.42
C LEU A 121 16.52 10.88 -13.07
N LYS A 122 17.19 9.77 -12.70
CA LYS A 122 16.87 8.41 -13.16
C LYS A 122 15.48 7.94 -12.73
N ARG A 123 14.99 8.38 -11.57
CA ARG A 123 13.64 8.12 -11.09
C ARG A 123 12.57 8.87 -11.89
N VAL A 124 12.88 10.09 -12.34
CA VAL A 124 12.01 10.87 -13.23
C VAL A 124 11.99 10.27 -14.63
N SER A 125 13.13 9.90 -15.20
CA SER A 125 13.20 9.30 -16.54
C SER A 125 12.66 7.87 -16.62
N ARG A 126 12.79 7.07 -15.56
CA ARG A 126 12.15 5.75 -15.42
C ARG A 126 10.65 5.85 -15.03
N GLY A 127 10.20 7.01 -14.56
CA GLY A 127 8.89 7.20 -13.93
C GLY A 127 7.70 6.93 -14.85
N PHE A 128 7.84 7.04 -16.17
CA PHE A 128 6.73 6.80 -17.09
C PHE A 128 6.50 5.30 -17.39
N GLY A 129 7.53 4.49 -17.48
CA GLY A 129 7.43 3.03 -17.62
C GLY A 129 6.95 2.37 -16.33
N THR A 130 7.65 2.61 -15.23
CA THR A 130 7.33 2.07 -13.91
C THR A 130 5.97 2.51 -13.37
N GLN A 131 5.45 3.66 -13.79
CA GLN A 131 4.12 4.12 -13.35
C GLN A 131 3.00 3.34 -14.02
N ARG A 132 3.14 2.97 -15.31
CA ARG A 132 2.18 2.10 -16.02
C ARG A 132 2.21 0.68 -15.48
N GLU A 133 3.39 0.12 -15.25
CA GLU A 133 3.59 -1.21 -14.67
C GLU A 133 3.00 -1.28 -13.25
N ASN A 134 3.30 -0.31 -12.40
CA ASN A 134 2.73 -0.22 -11.07
C ASN A 134 1.21 -0.06 -11.07
N THR A 135 0.66 0.66 -12.05
CA THR A 135 -0.79 0.80 -12.18
C THR A 135 -1.42 -0.53 -12.61
N ALA A 136 -0.83 -1.23 -13.56
CA ALA A 136 -1.32 -2.53 -14.00
C ALA A 136 -1.30 -3.58 -12.87
N LEU A 137 -0.21 -3.63 -12.08
CA LEU A 137 -0.11 -4.50 -10.92
C LEU A 137 -1.19 -4.21 -9.88
N ARG A 138 -1.44 -2.94 -9.58
CA ARG A 138 -2.49 -2.52 -8.61
C ARG A 138 -3.88 -2.89 -9.09
N LEU A 139 -4.15 -2.68 -10.36
CA LEU A 139 -5.43 -3.03 -10.94
C LEU A 139 -5.64 -4.55 -10.98
N ARG A 140 -4.56 -5.33 -11.22
CA ARG A 140 -4.60 -6.78 -11.05
C ARG A 140 -4.95 -7.18 -9.61
N GLN A 141 -4.39 -6.51 -8.61
CA GLN A 141 -4.75 -6.74 -7.21
C GLN A 141 -6.24 -6.49 -6.96
N VAL A 142 -6.83 -5.45 -7.55
CA VAL A 142 -8.28 -5.17 -7.44
C VAL A 142 -9.10 -6.34 -7.97
N THR A 143 -8.75 -6.87 -9.15
CA THR A 143 -9.44 -8.03 -9.73
C THR A 143 -9.32 -9.26 -8.83
N LEU A 144 -8.14 -9.52 -8.28
CA LEU A 144 -7.93 -10.65 -7.39
C LEU A 144 -8.70 -10.49 -6.08
N LEU A 145 -8.68 -9.30 -5.46
CA LEU A 145 -9.46 -9.00 -4.25
C LEU A 145 -10.96 -9.22 -4.47
N ARG A 146 -11.48 -8.69 -5.58
CA ARG A 146 -12.88 -8.83 -5.93
C ARG A 146 -13.30 -10.29 -6.11
N ARG A 147 -12.47 -11.09 -6.78
CA ARG A 147 -12.73 -12.53 -6.99
C ARG A 147 -12.67 -13.33 -5.69
N GLN A 148 -11.63 -13.10 -4.89
CA GLN A 148 -11.39 -13.87 -3.67
C GLN A 148 -12.44 -13.59 -2.60
N TYR A 149 -12.89 -12.34 -2.49
CA TYR A 149 -13.80 -11.92 -1.43
C TYR A 149 -15.22 -11.62 -1.92
N ALA A 150 -15.61 -12.12 -3.10
CA ALA A 150 -16.90 -11.80 -3.74
C ALA A 150 -18.10 -11.97 -2.80
N GLU A 151 -18.12 -13.03 -1.98
CA GLU A 151 -19.20 -13.33 -1.05
C GLU A 151 -19.20 -12.46 0.23
N LEU A 152 -18.09 -11.78 0.51
CA LEU A 152 -17.89 -10.94 1.68
C LEU A 152 -18.06 -9.45 1.38
N LEU A 153 -18.05 -9.07 0.09
CA LEU A 153 -18.11 -7.68 -0.31
C LEU A 153 -19.53 -7.12 -0.21
N PRO A 154 -19.72 -5.95 0.44
CA PRO A 154 -20.94 -5.18 0.29
C PRO A 154 -21.20 -4.82 -1.18
N PRO A 155 -22.46 -4.75 -1.62
CA PRO A 155 -22.80 -4.47 -3.03
C PRO A 155 -22.18 -3.18 -3.58
N GLU A 156 -22.10 -2.12 -2.76
CA GLU A 156 -21.47 -0.84 -3.11
C GLU A 156 -19.97 -0.98 -3.30
N THR A 157 -19.32 -1.82 -2.49
CA THR A 157 -17.87 -2.09 -2.58
C THR A 157 -17.57 -2.93 -3.82
N ASP A 158 -18.35 -3.97 -4.10
CA ASP A 158 -18.22 -4.76 -5.33
C ASP A 158 -18.41 -3.89 -6.57
N ALA A 159 -19.43 -3.04 -6.59
CA ALA A 159 -19.68 -2.09 -7.68
C ALA A 159 -18.50 -1.13 -7.88
N MET A 160 -17.86 -0.67 -6.79
CA MET A 160 -16.66 0.15 -6.85
C MET A 160 -15.50 -0.61 -7.47
N LEU A 161 -15.20 -1.82 -7.00
CA LEU A 161 -14.13 -2.66 -7.54
C LEU A 161 -14.36 -3.01 -9.01
N ALA A 162 -15.60 -3.34 -9.39
CA ALA A 162 -15.99 -3.57 -10.79
C ALA A 162 -15.76 -2.33 -11.67
N ALA A 163 -16.01 -1.14 -11.15
CA ALA A 163 -15.71 0.10 -11.87
C ALA A 163 -14.20 0.31 -12.06
N LEU A 164 -13.39 -0.03 -11.05
CA LEU A 164 -11.92 0.00 -11.12
C LEU A 164 -11.39 -1.00 -12.15
N GLU A 165 -11.94 -2.23 -12.19
CA GLU A 165 -11.59 -3.23 -13.20
C GLU A 165 -11.91 -2.75 -14.62
N ARG A 166 -13.09 -2.21 -14.85
CA ARG A 166 -13.44 -1.63 -16.16
C ARG A 166 -12.50 -0.50 -16.57
N ALA A 167 -12.01 0.26 -15.60
CA ALA A 167 -11.05 1.33 -15.84
C ALA A 167 -9.69 0.84 -16.34
N GLN A 168 -9.34 -0.45 -16.17
CA GLN A 168 -8.11 -1.02 -16.72
C GLN A 168 -8.12 -1.05 -18.26
N HIS A 169 -9.28 -1.26 -18.83
CA HIS A 169 -9.47 -1.40 -20.27
C HIS A 169 -9.99 -0.11 -20.94
N GLY A 170 -10.25 0.93 -20.16
CA GLY A 170 -10.84 2.18 -20.59
C GLY A 170 -9.83 3.33 -20.63
N GLY A 171 -9.94 4.18 -21.62
CA GLY A 171 -9.11 5.37 -21.83
C GLY A 171 -9.23 6.46 -20.73
N PRO A 172 -9.00 7.72 -21.05
CA PRO A 172 -8.89 8.84 -20.10
C PRO A 172 -10.06 9.01 -19.12
N ALA A 173 -11.27 8.57 -19.51
CA ALA A 173 -12.47 8.61 -18.66
C ALA A 173 -12.35 7.73 -17.40
N ALA A 174 -11.67 6.60 -17.51
CA ALA A 174 -11.45 5.68 -16.40
C ALA A 174 -10.46 6.25 -15.38
N VAL A 175 -9.40 6.90 -15.84
CA VAL A 175 -8.44 7.62 -14.99
C VAL A 175 -9.13 8.79 -14.26
N SER A 176 -10.08 9.46 -14.91
CA SER A 176 -10.87 10.53 -14.29
C SER A 176 -11.80 9.99 -13.18
N ALA A 177 -12.41 8.82 -13.38
CA ALA A 177 -13.26 8.18 -12.36
C ALA A 177 -12.45 7.75 -11.13
N LEU A 178 -11.21 7.27 -11.31
CA LEU A 178 -10.27 6.97 -10.24
C LEU A 178 -9.90 8.23 -9.44
N LYS A 179 -9.57 9.33 -10.14
CA LYS A 179 -9.24 10.62 -9.51
C LYS A 179 -10.39 11.19 -8.70
N LYS A 180 -11.62 11.11 -9.20
CA LYS A 180 -12.83 11.59 -8.48
C LYS A 180 -13.10 10.81 -7.19
N ARG A 181 -12.60 9.58 -7.07
CA ARG A 181 -12.75 8.72 -5.89
C ARG A 181 -11.48 8.70 -4.98
N GLY A 182 -10.59 9.66 -5.16
CA GLY A 182 -9.38 9.77 -4.34
C GLY A 182 -8.26 8.78 -4.70
N VAL A 183 -8.45 7.95 -5.73
CA VAL A 183 -7.41 7.07 -6.26
C VAL A 183 -6.53 7.87 -7.23
N GLY A 184 -5.61 8.63 -6.71
CA GLY A 184 -4.68 9.41 -7.49
C GLY A 184 -3.62 10.03 -6.58
N ARG A 185 -2.46 10.38 -7.13
CA ARG A 185 -1.49 11.20 -6.39
C ARG A 185 -2.23 12.46 -5.94
N GLY A 186 -2.37 12.66 -4.65
CA GLY A 186 -2.82 13.93 -4.09
C GLY A 186 -1.97 15.04 -4.70
N GLY A 187 -2.54 15.74 -5.66
CA GLY A 187 -2.02 16.99 -6.13
C GLY A 187 -1.92 17.93 -4.94
N ALA A 188 -0.86 18.70 -4.88
CA ALA A 188 -0.70 19.79 -3.95
C ALA A 188 -2.04 20.52 -3.79
N MET A 189 -2.61 20.48 -2.62
CA MET A 189 -3.50 21.54 -2.13
C MET A 189 -2.80 22.15 -0.95
N GLN A 190 -2.69 23.43 -1.04
CA GLN A 190 -2.05 24.47 -0.24
C GLN A 190 -2.05 24.18 1.25
#